data_859c38a6459d8ff71fd39e392fe948e3
#
_entry.id   859c38a6459d8ff71fd39e392fe948e3
#
_cell.length_a   1.000
_cell.length_b   1.000
_cell.length_c   1.000
_cell.angle_alpha   90.00
_cell.angle_beta   90.00
_cell.angle_gamma   90.00
#
_symmetry.space_group_name_H-M   'P 1'
#
loop_
_entity.id
_entity.type
_entity.pdbx_description
1 polymer ?
#
loop_
_entity_poly.entity_id
_entity_poly.type
_entity_poly.pdbx_seq_one_letter_code
_entity_poly.pdbx_strand_id
1 'polypeptide(L)'
;MMNQNNTRGFRQKALFCALCGAVFYVLMLTVTLAHLETMTGHVPFDMRPTGYDAKDAAELLSALGDSGRRYYLTRQVPLDMVYPALLGLTLVFTLQWLGRGYISAGLLRVGVIVAISAAACDYAENTGIVVMILNWPTLSHDLVTATSIASVLKAVLTTFAVLFVLFAAGWRLRPHSAEFGT
;
A
#
# COMPACT_ATOMS: atom_id res chain seq x y z
N MET A 1 -15.46 -17.17 -25.61
CA MET A 1 -15.07 -18.15 -24.55
C MET A 1 -13.84 -17.62 -23.83
N MET A 2 -13.96 -17.27 -22.56
CA MET A 2 -12.83 -16.80 -21.74
C MET A 2 -11.95 -18.02 -21.41
N ASN A 3 -10.65 -17.92 -21.71
CA ASN A 3 -9.70 -19.00 -21.46
C ASN A 3 -9.57 -19.24 -19.94
N GLN A 4 -10.17 -20.31 -19.43
CA GLN A 4 -10.19 -20.67 -18.00
C GLN A 4 -8.78 -20.76 -17.41
N ASN A 5 -7.77 -21.14 -18.21
CA ASN A 5 -6.38 -21.20 -17.78
C ASN A 5 -5.83 -19.82 -17.36
N ASN A 6 -6.26 -18.75 -18.03
CA ASN A 6 -5.79 -17.38 -17.74
C ASN A 6 -6.36 -16.85 -16.40
N THR A 7 -7.62 -17.18 -16.11
CA THR A 7 -8.29 -16.78 -14.85
C THR A 7 -7.70 -17.52 -13.65
N ARG A 8 -7.38 -18.81 -13.81
CA ARG A 8 -6.72 -19.61 -12.78
C ARG A 8 -5.31 -19.09 -12.46
N GLY A 9 -4.57 -18.67 -13.50
CA GLY A 9 -3.24 -18.06 -13.34
C GLY A 9 -3.26 -16.76 -12.54
N PHE A 10 -4.24 -15.86 -12.79
CA PHE A 10 -4.36 -14.64 -12.02
C PHE A 10 -4.73 -14.89 -10.56
N ARG A 11 -5.63 -15.82 -10.28
CA ARG A 11 -5.98 -16.23 -8.92
C ARG A 11 -4.77 -16.73 -8.13
N GLN A 12 -3.96 -17.62 -8.73
CA GLN A 12 -2.77 -18.16 -8.07
C GLN A 12 -1.74 -17.07 -7.74
N LYS A 13 -1.48 -16.16 -8.70
CA LYS A 13 -0.59 -15.02 -8.49
C LYS A 13 -1.12 -14.07 -7.40
N ALA A 14 -2.42 -13.78 -7.40
CA ALA A 14 -3.04 -12.94 -6.37
C ALA A 14 -2.88 -13.56 -4.97
N LEU A 15 -3.18 -14.85 -4.81
CA LEU A 15 -3.05 -15.56 -3.53
C LEU A 15 -1.60 -15.62 -3.06
N PHE A 16 -0.65 -15.87 -3.95
CA PHE A 16 0.78 -15.90 -3.62
C PHE A 16 1.26 -14.52 -3.14
N CYS A 17 0.97 -13.45 -3.91
CA CYS A 17 1.34 -12.09 -3.52
C CYS A 17 0.66 -11.66 -2.21
N ALA A 18 -0.63 -12.01 -2.03
CA ALA A 18 -1.36 -11.72 -0.80
C ALA A 18 -0.74 -12.40 0.42
N LEU A 19 -0.38 -13.67 0.30
CA LEU A 19 0.26 -14.41 1.39
C LEU A 19 1.62 -13.81 1.75
N CYS A 20 2.47 -13.56 0.74
CA CYS A 20 3.76 -12.90 0.97
C CYS A 20 3.58 -11.50 1.56
N GLY A 21 2.68 -10.69 1.00
CA GLY A 21 2.38 -9.35 1.53
C GLY A 21 1.88 -9.38 2.97
N ALA A 22 1.01 -10.33 3.32
CA ALA A 22 0.55 -10.50 4.69
C ALA A 22 1.69 -10.82 5.67
N VAL A 23 2.63 -11.68 5.27
CA VAL A 23 3.81 -11.99 6.09
C VAL A 23 4.67 -10.75 6.33
N PHE A 24 4.97 -9.98 5.26
CA PHE A 24 5.72 -8.74 5.40
C PHE A 24 5.00 -7.71 6.27
N TYR A 25 3.68 -7.53 6.05
CA TYR A 25 2.86 -6.61 6.83
C TYR A 25 2.84 -6.96 8.32
N VAL A 26 2.59 -8.23 8.65
CA VAL A 26 2.60 -8.69 10.05
C VAL A 26 3.98 -8.49 10.67
N LEU A 27 5.06 -8.83 9.95
CA LEU A 27 6.42 -8.62 10.43
C LEU A 27 6.70 -7.13 10.71
N MET A 28 6.31 -6.23 9.79
CA MET A 28 6.46 -4.79 10.01
C MET A 28 5.65 -4.34 11.23
N LEU A 29 4.38 -4.67 11.28
CA LEU A 29 3.46 -4.19 12.32
C LEU A 29 3.85 -4.69 13.71
N THR A 30 4.26 -5.96 13.84
CA THR A 30 4.52 -6.58 15.15
C THR A 30 5.97 -6.49 15.62
N VAL A 31 6.92 -6.28 14.71
CA VAL A 31 8.35 -6.25 15.05
C VAL A 31 8.95 -4.87 14.82
N THR A 32 8.97 -4.38 13.58
CA THR A 32 9.75 -3.18 13.29
C THR A 32 9.05 -1.89 13.68
N LEU A 33 7.78 -1.71 13.31
CA LEU A 33 6.98 -0.53 13.66
C LEU A 33 6.66 -0.51 15.16
N ALA A 34 6.29 -1.66 15.75
CA ALA A 34 6.05 -1.75 17.19
C ALA A 34 7.32 -1.42 18.00
N HIS A 35 8.49 -1.82 17.52
CA HIS A 35 9.77 -1.48 18.16
C HIS A 35 10.03 0.04 18.09
N LEU A 36 9.84 0.66 16.93
CA LEU A 36 10.01 2.10 16.76
C LEU A 36 9.05 2.90 17.64
N GLU A 37 7.78 2.49 17.69
CA GLU A 37 6.77 3.13 18.55
C GLU A 37 7.12 3.00 20.04
N THR A 38 7.54 1.80 20.46
CA THR A 38 7.96 1.55 21.86
C THR A 38 9.19 2.38 22.25
N MET A 39 10.16 2.53 21.33
CA MET A 39 11.37 3.31 21.57
C MET A 39 11.10 4.80 21.72
N THR A 40 10.17 5.33 20.94
CA THR A 40 9.96 6.77 20.80
C THR A 40 8.76 7.32 21.56
N GLY A 41 7.78 6.46 21.86
CA GLY A 41 6.46 6.89 22.33
C GLY A 41 5.62 7.62 21.25
N HIS A 42 6.10 7.65 19.99
CA HIS A 42 5.44 8.28 18.86
C HIS A 42 5.07 7.27 17.79
N VAL A 43 3.94 7.50 17.12
CA VAL A 43 3.52 6.69 15.96
C VAL A 43 4.52 6.89 14.81
N PRO A 44 5.09 5.82 14.22
CA PRO A 44 5.98 5.91 13.06
C PRO A 44 5.33 6.58 11.85
N PHE A 45 6.12 7.10 10.90
CA PHE A 45 5.61 7.77 9.69
C PHE A 45 4.66 6.89 8.90
N ASP A 46 5.02 5.63 8.67
CA ASP A 46 4.25 4.64 7.88
C ASP A 46 2.83 4.39 8.42
N MET A 47 2.59 4.70 9.68
CA MET A 47 1.31 4.49 10.37
C MET A 47 0.47 5.77 10.50
N ARG A 48 0.76 6.82 9.72
CA ARG A 48 0.06 8.11 9.74
C ARG A 48 -0.76 8.36 8.46
N PRO A 49 -1.88 7.66 8.24
CA PRO A 49 -2.66 7.77 7.01
C PRO A 49 -3.31 9.15 6.80
N THR A 50 -3.39 9.97 7.83
CA THR A 50 -3.90 11.35 7.77
C THR A 50 -2.80 12.39 7.53
N GLY A 51 -1.54 11.92 7.40
CA GLY A 51 -0.37 12.80 7.24
C GLY A 51 0.19 13.32 8.57
N TYR A 52 1.17 14.21 8.46
CA TYR A 52 1.89 14.84 9.56
C TYR A 52 2.50 16.17 9.11
N ASP A 53 2.80 17.03 10.05
CA ASP A 53 3.45 18.31 9.80
C ASP A 53 4.95 18.28 10.12
N ALA A 54 5.62 19.43 9.94
CA ALA A 54 7.06 19.56 10.20
C ALA A 54 7.41 19.40 11.69
N LYS A 55 6.50 19.76 12.58
CA LYS A 55 6.67 19.60 14.03
C LYS A 55 6.60 18.13 14.40
N ASP A 56 5.59 17.40 13.93
CA ASP A 56 5.43 15.96 14.13
C ASP A 56 6.65 15.18 13.63
N ALA A 57 7.15 15.58 12.44
CA ALA A 57 8.33 14.94 11.85
C ALA A 57 9.59 15.19 12.69
N ALA A 58 9.80 16.42 13.16
CA ALA A 58 10.94 16.76 13.99
C ALA A 58 10.89 16.07 15.36
N GLU A 59 9.72 15.98 15.98
CA GLU A 59 9.53 15.28 17.26
C GLU A 59 9.86 13.80 17.15
N LEU A 60 9.33 13.12 16.12
CA LEU A 60 9.63 11.70 15.89
C LEU A 60 11.12 11.48 15.59
N LEU A 61 11.74 12.26 14.69
CA LEU A 61 13.14 12.10 14.32
C LEU A 61 14.09 12.40 15.49
N SER A 62 13.72 13.35 16.34
CA SER A 62 14.45 13.64 17.59
C SER A 62 14.33 12.50 18.58
N ALA A 63 13.12 11.97 18.79
CA ALA A 63 12.85 10.87 19.74
C ALA A 63 13.53 9.55 19.31
N LEU A 64 13.68 9.31 18.00
CA LEU A 64 14.39 8.16 17.45
C LEU A 64 15.87 8.13 17.89
N GLY A 65 16.51 9.26 18.05
CA GLY A 65 17.95 9.32 18.26
C GLY A 65 18.73 8.66 17.10
N ASP A 66 20.04 8.53 17.23
CA ASP A 66 20.87 7.92 16.16
C ASP A 66 20.56 6.42 15.97
N SER A 67 20.34 5.71 17.06
CA SER A 67 20.05 4.28 17.05
C SER A 67 18.71 3.96 16.37
N GLY A 68 17.66 4.71 16.70
CA GLY A 68 16.33 4.53 16.12
C GLY A 68 16.29 4.92 14.64
N ARG A 69 16.94 6.03 14.24
CA ARG A 69 17.08 6.41 12.82
C ARG A 69 17.80 5.33 12.01
N ARG A 70 18.90 4.79 12.56
CA ARG A 70 19.62 3.67 11.94
C ARG A 70 18.76 2.42 11.83
N TYR A 71 17.99 2.10 12.87
CA TYR A 71 17.07 0.97 12.85
C TYR A 71 15.98 1.15 11.79
N TYR A 72 15.40 2.34 11.69
CA TYR A 72 14.42 2.67 10.66
C TYR A 72 14.96 2.39 9.26
N LEU A 73 16.15 2.95 8.93
CA LEU A 73 16.80 2.79 7.62
C LEU A 73 17.20 1.34 7.31
N THR A 74 17.62 0.57 8.32
CA THR A 74 18.21 -0.77 8.07
C THR A 74 17.25 -1.92 8.29
N ARG A 75 16.11 -1.69 8.96
CA ARG A 75 15.13 -2.74 9.27
C ARG A 75 13.76 -2.44 8.71
N GLN A 76 13.18 -1.26 9.01
CA GLN A 76 11.84 -0.92 8.54
C GLN A 76 11.82 -0.64 7.05
N VAL A 77 12.62 0.28 6.54
CA VAL A 77 12.63 0.68 5.14
C VAL A 77 12.83 -0.50 4.18
N PRO A 78 13.78 -1.44 4.37
CA PRO A 78 13.93 -2.58 3.48
C PRO A 78 12.68 -3.47 3.39
N LEU A 79 11.94 -3.65 4.48
CA LEU A 79 10.70 -4.42 4.48
C LEU A 79 9.61 -3.64 3.73
N ASP A 80 9.54 -2.34 3.97
CA ASP A 80 8.55 -1.46 3.37
C ASP A 80 8.89 -1.08 1.92
N MET A 81 10.06 -1.40 1.40
CA MET A 81 10.35 -1.37 -0.03
C MET A 81 9.82 -2.60 -0.78
N VAL A 82 9.57 -3.71 -0.09
CA VAL A 82 9.01 -4.93 -0.69
C VAL A 82 7.48 -4.94 -0.62
N TYR A 83 6.92 -4.45 0.49
CA TYR A 83 5.48 -4.53 0.77
C TYR A 83 4.59 -3.84 -0.28
N PRO A 84 4.86 -2.59 -0.76
CA PRO A 84 4.01 -1.92 -1.75
C PRO A 84 3.92 -2.67 -3.08
N ALA A 85 5.01 -3.32 -3.51
CA ALA A 85 4.99 -4.16 -4.71
C ALA A 85 4.06 -5.37 -4.51
N LEU A 86 4.16 -6.06 -3.37
CA LEU A 86 3.32 -7.23 -3.08
C LEU A 86 1.84 -6.84 -2.95
N LEU A 87 1.53 -5.73 -2.28
CA LEU A 87 0.17 -5.21 -2.15
C LEU A 87 -0.40 -4.80 -3.52
N GLY A 88 0.36 -4.00 -4.28
CA GLY A 88 -0.04 -3.56 -5.62
C GLY A 88 -0.30 -4.73 -6.56
N LEU A 89 0.60 -5.72 -6.61
CA LEU A 89 0.42 -6.95 -7.40
C LEU A 89 -0.79 -7.77 -6.93
N THR A 90 -1.01 -7.86 -5.62
CA THR A 90 -2.19 -8.52 -5.06
C THR A 90 -3.47 -7.88 -5.59
N LEU A 91 -3.58 -6.55 -5.50
CA LEU A 91 -4.74 -5.80 -5.96
C LEU A 91 -4.94 -5.94 -7.47
N VAL A 92 -3.88 -5.78 -8.26
CA VAL A 92 -3.90 -5.90 -9.72
C VAL A 92 -4.33 -7.31 -10.15
N PHE A 93 -3.72 -8.36 -9.62
CA PHE A 93 -4.06 -9.73 -9.99
C PHE A 93 -5.46 -10.12 -9.50
N THR A 94 -5.90 -9.62 -8.35
CA THR A 94 -7.26 -9.84 -7.85
C THR A 94 -8.28 -9.17 -8.75
N LEU A 95 -8.06 -7.92 -9.17
CA LEU A 95 -8.90 -7.21 -10.14
C LEU A 95 -8.97 -7.94 -11.48
N GLN A 96 -7.83 -8.42 -12.00
CA GLN A 96 -7.78 -9.19 -13.23
C GLN A 96 -8.53 -10.54 -13.10
N TRP A 97 -8.44 -11.19 -11.94
CA TRP A 97 -9.14 -12.44 -11.68
C TRP A 97 -10.65 -12.26 -11.53
N LEU A 98 -11.08 -11.26 -10.76
CA LEU A 98 -12.51 -11.04 -10.44
C LEU A 98 -13.23 -10.23 -11.51
N GLY A 99 -12.56 -9.24 -12.10
CA GLY A 99 -13.19 -8.25 -12.99
C GLY A 99 -13.24 -8.66 -14.44
N ARG A 100 -12.28 -9.47 -14.94
CA ARG A 100 -12.24 -9.85 -16.36
C ARG A 100 -13.50 -10.60 -16.79
N GLY A 101 -14.17 -10.06 -17.83
CA GLY A 101 -15.39 -10.62 -18.37
C GLY A 101 -16.66 -10.33 -17.57
N TYR A 102 -16.55 -9.64 -16.45
CA TYR A 102 -17.68 -9.26 -15.57
C TYR A 102 -17.90 -7.74 -15.52
N ILE A 103 -16.83 -6.94 -15.59
CA ILE A 103 -16.90 -5.48 -15.63
C ILE A 103 -16.29 -4.96 -16.94
N SER A 104 -16.62 -3.73 -17.32
CA SER A 104 -16.07 -3.13 -18.54
C SER A 104 -14.55 -3.02 -18.49
N ALA A 105 -13.88 -3.17 -19.64
CA ALA A 105 -12.44 -3.08 -19.74
C ALA A 105 -11.89 -1.70 -19.29
N GLY A 106 -12.67 -0.64 -19.51
CA GLY A 106 -12.33 0.71 -19.03
C GLY A 106 -12.30 0.80 -17.51
N LEU A 107 -13.34 0.31 -16.84
CA LEU A 107 -13.43 0.33 -15.38
C LEU A 107 -12.35 -0.57 -14.73
N LEU A 108 -12.10 -1.76 -15.32
CA LEU A 108 -11.02 -2.62 -14.88
C LEU A 108 -9.66 -1.92 -14.98
N ARG A 109 -9.40 -1.19 -16.08
CA ARG A 109 -8.17 -0.42 -16.28
C ARG A 109 -8.02 0.68 -15.23
N VAL A 110 -9.10 1.41 -14.91
CA VAL A 110 -9.09 2.43 -13.85
C VAL A 110 -8.69 1.80 -12.51
N GLY A 111 -9.31 0.69 -12.10
CA GLY A 111 -8.95 0.00 -10.86
C GLY A 111 -7.48 -0.43 -10.80
N VAL A 112 -6.93 -0.93 -11.93
CA VAL A 112 -5.51 -1.30 -12.03
C VAL A 112 -4.60 -0.07 -11.89
N ILE A 113 -4.94 1.05 -12.56
CA ILE A 113 -4.18 2.30 -12.46
C ILE A 113 -4.18 2.79 -10.99
N VAL A 114 -5.33 2.79 -10.33
CA VAL A 114 -5.44 3.21 -8.92
C VAL A 114 -4.54 2.35 -8.02
N ALA A 115 -4.53 1.03 -8.22
CA ALA A 115 -3.68 0.12 -7.43
C ALA A 115 -2.17 0.37 -7.65
N ILE A 116 -1.76 0.61 -8.89
CA ILE A 116 -0.37 0.95 -9.22
C ILE A 116 0.01 2.32 -8.65
N SER A 117 -0.87 3.31 -8.74
CA SER A 117 -0.63 4.64 -8.19
C SER A 117 -0.51 4.62 -6.66
N ALA A 118 -1.29 3.78 -5.97
CA ALA A 118 -1.15 3.57 -4.53
C ALA A 118 0.26 3.08 -4.16
N ALA A 119 0.76 2.05 -4.87
CA ALA A 119 2.12 1.56 -4.66
C ALA A 119 3.20 2.62 -4.99
N ALA A 120 2.99 3.42 -6.03
CA ALA A 120 3.92 4.50 -6.38
C ALA A 120 3.96 5.59 -5.30
N CYS A 121 2.82 5.96 -4.71
CA CYS A 121 2.76 6.90 -3.59
C CYS A 121 3.47 6.35 -2.34
N ASP A 122 3.35 5.06 -2.08
CA ASP A 122 4.04 4.39 -0.98
C ASP A 122 5.57 4.45 -1.16
N TYR A 123 6.08 4.17 -2.36
CA TYR A 123 7.50 4.35 -2.67
C TYR A 123 7.96 5.81 -2.55
N ALA A 124 7.12 6.78 -2.93
CA ALA A 124 7.42 8.19 -2.76
C ALA A 124 7.52 8.58 -1.29
N GLU A 125 6.60 8.10 -0.44
CA GLU A 125 6.64 8.28 1.01
C GLU A 125 7.93 7.68 1.59
N ASN A 126 8.23 6.42 1.31
CA ASN A 126 9.43 5.75 1.79
C ASN A 126 10.71 6.47 1.40
N THR A 127 10.79 6.96 0.16
CA THR A 127 11.91 7.77 -0.31
C THR A 127 12.03 9.07 0.50
N GLY A 128 10.90 9.76 0.74
CA GLY A 128 10.86 10.97 1.54
C GLY A 128 11.31 10.73 2.99
N ILE A 129 10.86 9.64 3.62
CA ILE A 129 11.28 9.24 4.97
C ILE A 129 12.79 9.01 5.01
N VAL A 130 13.36 8.28 4.06
CA VAL A 130 14.80 8.06 3.97
C VAL A 130 15.55 9.39 3.87
N VAL A 131 15.11 10.29 3.00
CA VAL A 131 15.75 11.61 2.82
C VAL A 131 15.65 12.46 4.08
N MET A 132 14.49 12.45 4.77
CA MET A 132 14.33 13.15 6.06
C MET A 132 15.29 12.62 7.12
N ILE A 133 15.43 11.31 7.24
CA ILE A 133 16.33 10.68 8.22
C ILE A 133 17.80 11.02 7.92
N LEU A 134 18.21 10.97 6.65
CA LEU A 134 19.60 11.22 6.24
C LEU A 134 19.98 12.70 6.38
N ASN A 135 19.03 13.61 6.25
CA ASN A 135 19.29 15.06 6.34
C ASN A 135 19.10 15.62 7.77
N TRP A 136 18.71 14.79 8.72
CA TRP A 136 18.54 15.23 10.10
C TRP A 136 19.83 15.82 10.69
N PRO A 137 19.80 16.97 11.39
CA PRO A 137 18.62 17.69 11.88
C PRO A 137 18.04 18.74 10.92
N THR A 138 18.55 18.90 9.71
CA THR A 138 18.09 19.92 8.76
C THR A 138 16.91 19.41 7.94
N LEU A 139 15.69 19.71 8.40
CA LEU A 139 14.46 19.31 7.70
C LEU A 139 13.95 20.44 6.79
N SER A 140 13.75 20.10 5.51
CA SER A 140 13.04 20.98 4.58
C SER A 140 11.53 20.86 4.82
N HIS A 141 10.84 21.99 4.97
CA HIS A 141 9.38 22.02 5.08
C HIS A 141 8.69 21.39 3.85
N ASP A 142 9.20 21.70 2.66
CA ASP A 142 8.64 21.16 1.40
C ASP A 142 8.80 19.64 1.31
N LEU A 143 9.95 19.10 1.76
CA LEU A 143 10.18 17.66 1.81
C LEU A 143 9.19 16.97 2.75
N VAL A 144 9.01 17.48 3.96
CA VAL A 144 8.05 16.94 4.93
C VAL A 144 6.64 16.97 4.37
N THR A 145 6.23 18.11 3.80
CA THR A 145 4.90 18.29 3.21
C THR A 145 4.67 17.32 2.04
N ALA A 146 5.64 17.19 1.12
CA ALA A 146 5.53 16.26 -0.02
C ALA A 146 5.44 14.81 0.44
N THR A 147 6.23 14.42 1.45
CA THR A 147 6.21 13.06 2.01
C THR A 147 4.88 12.78 2.71
N SER A 148 4.38 13.73 3.51
CA SER A 148 3.08 13.64 4.18
C SER A 148 1.92 13.54 3.19
N ILE A 149 1.95 14.30 2.08
CA ILE A 149 0.97 14.18 1.00
C ILE A 149 1.04 12.77 0.37
N ALA A 150 2.24 12.22 0.17
CA ALA A 150 2.39 10.86 -0.36
C ALA A 150 1.76 9.82 0.58
N SER A 151 1.91 9.97 1.92
CA SER A 151 1.25 9.13 2.94
C SER A 151 -0.29 9.16 2.79
N VAL A 152 -0.86 10.36 2.69
CA VAL A 152 -2.31 10.53 2.53
C VAL A 152 -2.79 9.94 1.20
N LEU A 153 -2.09 10.24 0.10
CA LEU A 153 -2.46 9.71 -1.22
C LEU A 153 -2.38 8.19 -1.28
N LYS A 154 -1.33 7.58 -0.71
CA LYS A 154 -1.23 6.12 -0.63
C LYS A 154 -2.44 5.53 0.11
N ALA A 155 -2.83 6.09 1.26
CA ALA A 155 -3.96 5.61 2.05
C ALA A 155 -5.29 5.72 1.28
N VAL A 156 -5.54 6.86 0.64
CA VAL A 156 -6.74 7.11 -0.17
C VAL A 156 -6.80 6.17 -1.37
N LEU A 157 -5.72 6.09 -2.15
CA LEU A 157 -5.67 5.26 -3.34
C LEU A 157 -5.77 3.76 -3.01
N THR A 158 -5.12 3.30 -1.93
CA THR A 158 -5.26 1.93 -1.45
C THR A 158 -6.71 1.61 -1.09
N THR A 159 -7.38 2.52 -0.38
CA THR A 159 -8.80 2.39 -0.03
C THR A 159 -9.66 2.25 -1.30
N PHE A 160 -9.47 3.11 -2.29
CA PHE A 160 -10.19 3.01 -3.56
C PHE A 160 -9.88 1.71 -4.31
N ALA A 161 -8.62 1.27 -4.34
CA ALA A 161 -8.24 0.00 -4.97
C ALA A 161 -8.94 -1.20 -4.32
N VAL A 162 -9.03 -1.22 -2.98
CA VAL A 162 -9.77 -2.24 -2.24
C VAL A 162 -11.27 -2.18 -2.55
N LEU A 163 -11.85 -0.99 -2.60
CA LEU A 163 -13.27 -0.81 -2.98
C LEU A 163 -13.54 -1.31 -4.40
N PHE A 164 -12.62 -1.08 -5.35
CA PHE A 164 -12.71 -1.67 -6.70
C PHE A 164 -12.68 -3.20 -6.68
N VAL A 165 -11.84 -3.81 -5.84
CA VAL A 165 -11.80 -5.27 -5.67
C VAL A 165 -13.12 -5.78 -5.12
N LEU A 166 -13.67 -5.14 -4.08
CA LEU A 166 -14.96 -5.51 -3.48
C LEU A 166 -16.12 -5.35 -4.47
N PHE A 167 -16.12 -4.27 -5.25
CA PHE A 167 -17.09 -4.05 -6.32
C PHE A 167 -17.00 -5.17 -7.37
N ALA A 168 -15.80 -5.51 -7.86
CA ALA A 168 -15.61 -6.57 -8.84
C ALA A 168 -16.04 -7.95 -8.30
N ALA A 169 -15.78 -8.22 -7.03
CA ALA A 169 -16.24 -9.44 -6.36
C ALA A 169 -17.76 -9.50 -6.28
N GLY A 170 -18.40 -8.43 -5.82
CA GLY A 170 -19.87 -8.34 -5.73
C GLY A 170 -20.55 -8.45 -7.09
N TRP A 171 -19.96 -7.83 -8.12
CA TRP A 171 -20.49 -7.92 -9.49
C TRP A 171 -20.42 -9.33 -10.06
N ARG A 172 -19.33 -10.04 -9.80
CA ARG A 172 -19.14 -11.43 -10.22
C ARG A 172 -20.12 -12.40 -9.55
N LEU A 173 -20.56 -12.10 -8.31
CA LEU A 173 -21.45 -12.94 -7.53
C LEU A 173 -22.94 -12.69 -7.86
N ARG A 174 -23.28 -11.67 -8.68
CA ARG A 174 -24.65 -11.43 -9.10
C ARG A 174 -25.16 -12.64 -9.87
N PRO A 175 -26.33 -13.21 -9.51
CA PRO A 175 -26.94 -14.25 -10.29
C PRO A 175 -27.20 -13.69 -11.71
N HIS A 176 -26.77 -14.42 -12.74
CA HIS A 176 -27.19 -14.15 -14.11
C HIS A 176 -28.70 -14.37 -14.11
N SER A 177 -29.47 -13.29 -14.15
CA SER A 177 -30.91 -13.40 -14.39
C SER A 177 -31.02 -14.11 -15.73
N ALA A 178 -31.43 -15.38 -15.70
CA ALA A 178 -31.83 -16.08 -16.90
C ALA A 178 -32.93 -15.22 -17.52
N GLU A 179 -32.65 -14.59 -18.67
CA GLU A 179 -33.71 -14.05 -19.52
C GLU A 179 -34.57 -15.26 -19.89
N PHE A 180 -35.70 -15.40 -19.18
CA PHE A 180 -36.79 -16.21 -19.65
C PHE A 180 -37.34 -15.53 -20.90
N GLY A 181 -36.79 -15.91 -22.05
CA GLY A 181 -37.42 -15.66 -23.33
C GLY A 181 -38.74 -16.41 -23.37
N THR A 182 -39.80 -15.69 -23.42
CA THR A 182 -41.11 -16.13 -23.92
C THR A 182 -41.14 -16.01 -25.43
#